data_a2977e4ffa5648c2841bc49d844467cf
#
_entry.id   a2977e4ffa5648c2841bc49d844467cf
#
_cell.length_a   1.000
_cell.length_b   1.000
_cell.length_c   1.000
_cell.angle_alpha   90.00
_cell.angle_beta   90.00
_cell.angle_gamma   90.00
#
_symmetry.space_group_name_H-M   'P 1'
#
loop_
_entity.id
_entity.type
_entity.pdbx_description
1 polymer ?
#
loop_
_entity_poly.entity_id
_entity_poly.type
_entity_poly.pdbx_seq_one_letter_code
_entity_poly.pdbx_strand_id
1 'polypeptide(L)'
;GPAIQALLALERLAAGGLARDVAREAGLARRGDPHPGVSLAALTLLRAAADDADVRALLERVVVHGGRRGGVALASLAAGDAERAHALAFPGKGTAPLDLRLGAAEALPLLAAERVGPWLEALLGDSAPRVRMEAVSRLPRPLVPRSLPLLTRALADLDGAVRAAALDATAPFAAGTGSDARLAAAWRAAFDALVASGEADLAATALDAAASLPAGGRELLAAKRDAADDLVRERARRLLRERFGVDSTDPSPAVATRLAAADTLRLAERAEGPPVRVVVETSRGSFEAELFADAAPMTVESFVSLARAGFFDGTTIHRVVPDFVVQAGDPRGDGTGGPGYAIRDELNPIPYVRGRLGMALSGPDTGGSQWFVALSRQPHLDAAYTVFGEVTAGMEVVDRVEQNDRLLSVRVREEPGPGEDPSAGFPRGVN
;
A
#
# COMPACT_ATOMS: atom_id res chain seq x y z
N GLY A 1 2.48 -17.19 9.18
CA GLY A 1 2.94 -18.34 9.98
C GLY A 1 3.49 -19.48 9.13
N PRO A 2 3.98 -20.59 9.71
CA PRO A 2 4.69 -21.65 8.97
C PRO A 2 3.90 -22.24 7.79
N ALA A 3 2.59 -22.38 7.92
CA ALA A 3 1.72 -22.90 6.85
C ALA A 3 1.71 -22.00 5.61
N ILE A 4 1.67 -20.69 5.80
CA ILE A 4 1.71 -19.71 4.68
C ILE A 4 3.07 -19.77 3.99
N GLN A 5 4.16 -19.80 4.77
CA GLN A 5 5.52 -19.86 4.22
C GLN A 5 5.75 -21.16 3.42
N ALA A 6 5.23 -22.28 3.91
CA ALA A 6 5.30 -23.56 3.18
C ALA A 6 4.53 -23.48 1.84
N LEU A 7 3.33 -22.90 1.81
CA LEU A 7 2.54 -22.74 0.59
C LEU A 7 3.22 -21.77 -0.40
N LEU A 8 3.80 -20.67 0.07
CA LEU A 8 4.54 -19.72 -0.78
C LEU A 8 5.84 -20.34 -1.33
N ALA A 9 6.52 -21.20 -0.56
CA ALA A 9 7.67 -21.93 -1.04
C ALA A 9 7.27 -22.96 -2.13
N LEU A 10 6.17 -23.68 -1.97
CA LEU A 10 5.62 -24.58 -2.98
C LEU A 10 5.21 -23.83 -4.24
N GLU A 11 4.62 -22.65 -4.12
CA GLU A 11 4.25 -21.82 -5.27
C GLU A 11 5.47 -21.47 -6.14
N ARG A 12 6.59 -21.05 -5.50
CA ARG A 12 7.83 -20.74 -6.21
C ARG A 12 8.41 -21.96 -6.94
N LEU A 13 8.37 -23.14 -6.31
CA LEU A 13 8.81 -24.39 -6.94
C LEU A 13 7.90 -24.77 -8.10
N ALA A 14 6.60 -24.62 -7.94
CA ALA A 14 5.62 -24.94 -8.98
C ALA A 14 5.71 -23.96 -10.19
N ALA A 15 5.98 -22.68 -9.95
CA ALA A 15 6.23 -21.69 -11.00
C ALA A 15 7.48 -22.03 -11.82
N GLY A 16 8.47 -22.70 -11.22
CA GLY A 16 9.65 -23.26 -11.91
C GLY A 16 9.39 -24.62 -12.58
N GLY A 17 8.14 -25.10 -12.63
CA GLY A 17 7.77 -26.40 -13.23
C GLY A 17 8.01 -27.61 -12.33
N LEU A 18 8.45 -27.40 -11.10
CA LEU A 18 8.67 -28.45 -10.11
C LEU A 18 7.46 -28.60 -9.19
N ALA A 19 7.21 -29.83 -8.75
CA ALA A 19 6.20 -30.13 -7.70
C ALA A 19 4.75 -29.68 -8.04
N ARG A 20 4.35 -29.67 -9.32
CA ARG A 20 3.01 -29.23 -9.75
C ARG A 20 1.87 -30.03 -9.08
N ASP A 21 1.99 -31.36 -9.03
CA ASP A 21 0.96 -32.20 -8.41
C ASP A 21 0.89 -31.97 -6.90
N VAL A 22 2.04 -31.79 -6.24
CA VAL A 22 2.11 -31.46 -4.81
C VAL A 22 1.48 -30.07 -4.56
N ALA A 23 1.72 -29.10 -5.43
CA ALA A 23 1.12 -27.79 -5.35
C ALA A 23 -0.42 -27.85 -5.50
N ARG A 24 -0.90 -28.65 -6.47
CA ARG A 24 -2.32 -28.90 -6.68
C ARG A 24 -2.98 -29.52 -5.43
N GLU A 25 -2.41 -30.59 -4.90
CA GLU A 25 -2.94 -31.27 -3.70
C GLU A 25 -2.94 -30.35 -2.48
N ALA A 26 -1.85 -29.66 -2.21
CA ALA A 26 -1.75 -28.72 -1.08
C ALA A 26 -2.74 -27.56 -1.22
N GLY A 27 -2.90 -27.00 -2.43
CA GLY A 27 -3.86 -25.95 -2.71
C GLY A 27 -5.29 -26.42 -2.48
N LEU A 28 -5.66 -27.60 -2.99
CA LEU A 28 -6.99 -28.21 -2.80
C LEU A 28 -7.26 -28.49 -1.31
N ALA A 29 -6.30 -28.97 -0.57
CA ALA A 29 -6.45 -29.29 0.86
C ALA A 29 -6.66 -28.05 1.74
N ARG A 30 -6.05 -26.91 1.40
CA ARG A 30 -6.03 -25.71 2.23
C ARG A 30 -6.90 -24.55 1.72
N ARG A 31 -7.57 -24.68 0.58
CA ARG A 31 -8.40 -23.62 -0.03
C ARG A 31 -9.53 -23.09 0.87
N GLY A 32 -10.00 -23.91 1.79
CA GLY A 32 -11.06 -23.58 2.76
C GLY A 32 -10.54 -23.36 4.17
N ASP A 33 -9.24 -23.14 4.36
CA ASP A 33 -8.65 -22.90 5.66
C ASP A 33 -9.33 -21.69 6.34
N PRO A 34 -9.67 -21.77 7.63
CA PRO A 34 -10.28 -20.66 8.36
C PRO A 34 -9.37 -19.43 8.47
N HIS A 35 -8.05 -19.61 8.38
CA HIS A 35 -7.11 -18.49 8.36
C HIS A 35 -7.04 -17.89 6.95
N PRO A 36 -7.42 -16.59 6.75
CA PRO A 36 -7.52 -15.97 5.44
C PRO A 36 -6.24 -16.08 4.63
N GLY A 37 -5.08 -15.80 5.24
CA GLY A 37 -3.78 -15.87 4.58
C GLY A 37 -3.41 -17.27 4.08
N VAL A 38 -3.79 -18.33 4.81
CA VAL A 38 -3.58 -19.72 4.37
C VAL A 38 -4.50 -20.05 3.18
N SER A 39 -5.77 -19.66 3.27
CA SER A 39 -6.74 -19.86 2.19
C SER A 39 -6.35 -19.11 0.91
N LEU A 40 -5.90 -17.84 1.01
CA LEU A 40 -5.44 -17.05 -0.14
C LEU A 40 -4.18 -17.66 -0.77
N ALA A 41 -3.18 -18.03 0.04
CA ALA A 41 -1.97 -18.71 -0.45
C ALA A 41 -2.29 -20.03 -1.15
N ALA A 42 -3.27 -20.80 -0.63
CA ALA A 42 -3.72 -22.04 -1.26
C ALA A 42 -4.38 -21.79 -2.62
N LEU A 43 -5.23 -20.76 -2.74
CA LEU A 43 -5.84 -20.38 -4.02
C LEU A 43 -4.79 -19.90 -5.04
N THR A 44 -3.78 -19.15 -4.58
CA THR A 44 -2.63 -18.75 -5.42
C THR A 44 -1.85 -19.97 -5.93
N LEU A 45 -1.65 -20.96 -5.05
CA LEU A 45 -0.93 -22.20 -5.40
C LEU A 45 -1.65 -23.00 -6.48
N LEU A 46 -2.99 -22.99 -6.53
CA LEU A 46 -3.79 -23.65 -7.58
C LEU A 46 -3.54 -23.10 -8.99
N ARG A 47 -2.92 -21.93 -9.11
CA ARG A 47 -2.45 -21.37 -10.39
C ARG A 47 -1.59 -22.34 -11.17
N ALA A 48 -0.70 -23.10 -10.51
CA ALA A 48 0.18 -24.07 -11.14
C ALA A 48 -0.57 -25.21 -11.86
N ALA A 49 -1.84 -25.44 -11.50
CA ALA A 49 -2.68 -26.48 -12.08
C ALA A 49 -3.97 -25.89 -12.71
N ALA A 50 -3.97 -24.62 -13.09
CA ALA A 50 -5.14 -23.93 -13.61
C ALA A 50 -5.63 -24.44 -14.98
N ASP A 51 -4.85 -25.25 -15.68
CA ASP A 51 -5.22 -25.99 -16.88
C ASP A 51 -5.99 -27.30 -16.59
N ASP A 52 -6.02 -27.77 -15.34
CA ASP A 52 -6.83 -28.90 -14.88
C ASP A 52 -8.31 -28.48 -14.81
N ALA A 53 -9.20 -29.29 -15.41
CA ALA A 53 -10.63 -28.96 -15.49
C ALA A 53 -11.31 -28.85 -14.13
N ASP A 54 -10.93 -29.71 -13.16
CA ASP A 54 -11.51 -29.70 -11.82
C ASP A 54 -11.05 -28.48 -11.03
N VAL A 55 -9.76 -28.09 -11.20
CA VAL A 55 -9.20 -26.87 -10.59
C VAL A 55 -9.87 -25.64 -11.19
N ARG A 56 -10.04 -25.55 -12.51
CA ARG A 56 -10.77 -24.44 -13.14
C ARG A 56 -12.19 -24.31 -12.62
N ALA A 57 -12.94 -25.40 -12.61
CA ALA A 57 -14.31 -25.40 -12.09
C ALA A 57 -14.38 -24.99 -10.63
N LEU A 58 -13.40 -25.34 -9.82
CA LEU A 58 -13.28 -24.88 -8.44
C LEU A 58 -12.99 -23.38 -8.37
N LEU A 59 -12.01 -22.86 -9.11
CA LEU A 59 -11.67 -21.44 -9.15
C LEU A 59 -12.86 -20.59 -9.59
N GLU A 60 -13.60 -21.01 -10.63
CA GLU A 60 -14.82 -20.32 -11.05
C GLU A 60 -15.87 -20.24 -9.93
N ARG A 61 -16.10 -21.32 -9.19
CA ARG A 61 -17.01 -21.29 -8.05
C ARG A 61 -16.56 -20.30 -6.98
N VAL A 62 -15.25 -20.20 -6.70
CA VAL A 62 -14.72 -19.24 -5.73
C VAL A 62 -14.88 -17.81 -6.25
N VAL A 63 -14.64 -17.56 -7.55
CA VAL A 63 -14.88 -16.25 -8.19
C VAL A 63 -16.32 -15.79 -7.99
N VAL A 64 -17.30 -16.66 -8.20
CA VAL A 64 -18.73 -16.32 -8.03
C VAL A 64 -19.09 -15.89 -6.60
N HIS A 65 -18.41 -16.45 -5.59
CA HIS A 65 -18.61 -16.04 -4.19
C HIS A 65 -18.06 -14.64 -3.89
N GLY A 66 -17.21 -14.09 -4.75
CA GLY A 66 -16.67 -12.74 -4.63
C GLY A 66 -15.67 -12.54 -3.49
N GLY A 67 -15.49 -11.27 -3.09
CA GLY A 67 -14.54 -10.86 -2.07
C GLY A 67 -13.08 -11.07 -2.49
N ARG A 68 -12.14 -10.86 -1.56
CA ARG A 68 -10.69 -11.01 -1.83
C ARG A 68 -10.33 -12.40 -2.37
N ARG A 69 -10.97 -13.46 -1.86
CA ARG A 69 -10.77 -14.84 -2.34
C ARG A 69 -11.19 -14.98 -3.80
N GLY A 70 -12.31 -14.37 -4.18
CA GLY A 70 -12.79 -14.34 -5.57
C GLY A 70 -11.77 -13.66 -6.50
N GLY A 71 -11.18 -12.53 -6.09
CA GLY A 71 -10.14 -11.83 -6.84
C GLY A 71 -8.90 -12.70 -7.06
N VAL A 72 -8.38 -13.34 -6.01
CA VAL A 72 -7.23 -14.25 -6.10
C VAL A 72 -7.53 -15.48 -6.97
N ALA A 73 -8.74 -16.03 -6.85
CA ALA A 73 -9.19 -17.14 -7.68
C ALA A 73 -9.28 -16.75 -9.16
N LEU A 74 -9.75 -15.53 -9.46
CA LEU A 74 -9.82 -14.99 -10.81
C LEU A 74 -8.43 -14.85 -11.44
N ALA A 75 -7.47 -14.27 -10.68
CA ALA A 75 -6.08 -14.17 -11.12
C ALA A 75 -5.47 -15.56 -11.39
N SER A 76 -5.78 -16.55 -10.54
CA SER A 76 -5.30 -17.92 -10.71
C SER A 76 -5.97 -18.62 -11.90
N LEU A 77 -7.26 -18.39 -12.13
CA LEU A 77 -8.01 -18.88 -13.29
C LEU A 77 -7.43 -18.34 -14.60
N ALA A 78 -7.05 -17.06 -14.63
CA ALA A 78 -6.50 -16.41 -15.83
C ALA A 78 -5.22 -17.08 -16.36
N ALA A 79 -4.45 -17.74 -15.49
CA ALA A 79 -3.26 -18.49 -15.89
C ALA A 79 -3.58 -19.72 -16.75
N GLY A 80 -4.73 -20.35 -16.56
CA GLY A 80 -5.17 -21.52 -17.34
C GLY A 80 -6.25 -21.21 -18.38
N ASP A 81 -7.12 -20.23 -18.09
CA ASP A 81 -8.23 -19.83 -18.97
C ASP A 81 -8.45 -18.31 -18.90
N ALA A 82 -7.61 -17.57 -19.63
CA ALA A 82 -7.65 -16.11 -19.65
C ALA A 82 -8.97 -15.56 -20.25
N GLU A 83 -9.60 -16.26 -21.19
CA GLU A 83 -10.86 -15.81 -21.81
C GLU A 83 -12.00 -15.89 -20.81
N ARG A 84 -12.09 -17.00 -20.11
CA ARG A 84 -13.09 -17.18 -19.07
C ARG A 84 -12.92 -16.19 -17.91
N ALA A 85 -11.69 -16.01 -17.45
CA ALA A 85 -11.38 -15.03 -16.41
C ALA A 85 -11.72 -13.60 -16.85
N HIS A 86 -11.43 -13.23 -18.11
CA HIS A 86 -11.80 -11.93 -18.67
C HIS A 86 -13.31 -11.74 -18.68
N ALA A 87 -14.07 -12.72 -19.13
CA ALA A 87 -15.54 -12.64 -19.16
C ALA A 87 -16.17 -12.48 -17.76
N LEU A 88 -15.53 -13.03 -16.72
CA LEU A 88 -15.95 -12.88 -15.32
C LEU A 88 -15.58 -11.51 -14.74
N ALA A 89 -14.43 -10.97 -15.11
CA ALA A 89 -13.95 -9.67 -14.64
C ALA A 89 -14.67 -8.49 -15.33
N PHE A 90 -15.00 -8.65 -16.63
CA PHE A 90 -15.58 -7.62 -17.48
C PHE A 90 -16.90 -8.12 -18.11
N PRO A 91 -17.95 -8.33 -17.32
CA PRO A 91 -19.24 -8.75 -17.85
C PRO A 91 -19.80 -7.66 -18.76
N GLY A 92 -20.34 -8.04 -19.93
CA GLY A 92 -20.86 -7.10 -20.92
C GLY A 92 -22.09 -6.30 -20.43
N LYS A 93 -22.69 -6.66 -19.30
CA LYS A 93 -23.76 -5.94 -18.60
C LYS A 93 -23.43 -5.89 -17.11
N GLY A 94 -23.50 -4.69 -16.52
CA GLY A 94 -23.16 -4.45 -15.14
C GLY A 94 -21.66 -4.33 -14.88
N THR A 95 -21.30 -4.14 -13.61
CA THR A 95 -19.91 -4.01 -13.18
C THR A 95 -19.60 -5.13 -12.19
N ALA A 96 -18.53 -5.87 -12.44
CA ALA A 96 -18.04 -6.87 -11.48
C ALA A 96 -17.66 -6.21 -10.14
N PRO A 97 -17.74 -6.93 -9.02
CA PRO A 97 -17.26 -6.45 -7.72
C PRO A 97 -15.81 -5.97 -7.79
N LEU A 98 -15.45 -4.99 -6.97
CA LEU A 98 -14.11 -4.37 -6.96
C LEU A 98 -12.99 -5.41 -6.83
N ASP A 99 -13.17 -6.39 -5.93
CA ASP A 99 -12.15 -7.44 -5.72
C ASP A 99 -11.87 -8.27 -6.98
N LEU A 100 -12.89 -8.55 -7.79
CA LEU A 100 -12.69 -9.27 -9.05
C LEU A 100 -11.95 -8.42 -10.08
N ARG A 101 -12.25 -7.13 -10.16
CA ARG A 101 -11.56 -6.19 -11.06
C ARG A 101 -10.11 -5.97 -10.65
N LEU A 102 -9.82 -5.93 -9.33
CA LEU A 102 -8.46 -5.94 -8.80
C LEU A 102 -7.75 -7.27 -9.09
N GLY A 103 -8.45 -8.39 -8.97
CA GLY A 103 -7.94 -9.71 -9.37
C GLY A 103 -7.59 -9.78 -10.85
N ALA A 104 -8.33 -9.09 -11.70
CA ALA A 104 -8.00 -8.95 -13.12
C ALA A 104 -6.68 -8.17 -13.34
N ALA A 105 -6.43 -7.11 -12.57
CA ALA A 105 -5.14 -6.42 -12.60
C ALA A 105 -4.00 -7.33 -12.11
N GLU A 106 -4.23 -8.11 -11.04
CA GLU A 106 -3.26 -9.12 -10.55
C GLU A 106 -2.95 -10.22 -11.57
N ALA A 107 -3.84 -10.46 -12.52
CA ALA A 107 -3.65 -11.46 -13.58
C ALA A 107 -2.68 -11.00 -14.67
N LEU A 108 -2.47 -9.70 -14.89
CA LEU A 108 -1.65 -9.18 -16.00
C LEU A 108 -0.28 -9.87 -16.16
N PRO A 109 0.51 -10.08 -15.08
CA PRO A 109 1.81 -10.77 -15.21
C PRO A 109 1.71 -12.24 -15.57
N LEU A 110 0.52 -12.83 -15.54
CA LEU A 110 0.28 -14.26 -15.78
C LEU A 110 -0.22 -14.52 -17.20
N LEU A 111 -0.59 -13.48 -17.91
CA LEU A 111 -1.14 -13.58 -19.26
C LEU A 111 -0.03 -13.73 -20.31
N ALA A 112 -0.35 -14.43 -21.40
CA ALA A 112 0.46 -14.39 -22.60
C ALA A 112 0.51 -12.94 -23.15
N ALA A 113 1.66 -12.54 -23.71
CA ALA A 113 1.96 -11.16 -24.07
C ALA A 113 0.92 -10.52 -25.03
N GLU A 114 0.34 -11.31 -25.93
CA GLU A 114 -0.68 -10.89 -26.89
C GLU A 114 -2.03 -10.58 -26.22
N ARG A 115 -2.29 -11.13 -25.05
CA ARG A 115 -3.53 -10.91 -24.28
C ARG A 115 -3.49 -9.70 -23.35
N VAL A 116 -2.29 -9.22 -23.02
CA VAL A 116 -2.13 -8.13 -22.04
C VAL A 116 -2.74 -6.81 -22.54
N GLY A 117 -2.59 -6.47 -23.82
CA GLY A 117 -3.12 -5.22 -24.38
C GLY A 117 -4.62 -5.03 -24.15
N PRO A 118 -5.47 -5.97 -24.60
CA PRO A 118 -6.92 -5.90 -24.37
C PRO A 118 -7.32 -5.82 -22.88
N TRP A 119 -6.64 -6.59 -22.03
CA TRP A 119 -6.90 -6.53 -20.58
C TRP A 119 -6.51 -5.20 -19.97
N LEU A 120 -5.33 -4.69 -20.30
CA LEU A 120 -4.86 -3.40 -19.83
C LEU A 120 -5.79 -2.26 -20.28
N GLU A 121 -6.28 -2.30 -21.52
CA GLU A 121 -7.23 -1.31 -22.02
C GLU A 121 -8.55 -1.32 -21.25
N ALA A 122 -9.11 -2.51 -20.98
CA ALA A 122 -10.31 -2.67 -20.19
C ALA A 122 -10.10 -2.16 -18.75
N LEU A 123 -8.99 -2.51 -18.12
CA LEU A 123 -8.64 -2.07 -16.76
C LEU A 123 -8.41 -0.56 -16.66
N LEU A 124 -7.77 0.06 -17.65
CA LEU A 124 -7.57 1.52 -17.69
C LEU A 124 -8.86 2.29 -17.98
N GLY A 125 -9.91 1.62 -18.46
CA GLY A 125 -11.27 2.17 -18.59
C GLY A 125 -12.12 2.02 -17.33
N ASP A 126 -11.61 1.43 -16.26
CA ASP A 126 -12.36 1.17 -15.03
C ASP A 126 -12.76 2.45 -14.30
N SER A 127 -13.96 2.47 -13.72
CA SER A 127 -14.46 3.60 -12.94
C SER A 127 -13.67 3.84 -11.64
N ALA A 128 -13.10 2.77 -11.04
CA ALA A 128 -12.33 2.86 -9.81
C ALA A 128 -10.86 3.22 -10.11
N PRO A 129 -10.35 4.36 -9.61
CA PRO A 129 -8.95 4.75 -9.80
C PRO A 129 -7.96 3.68 -9.36
N ARG A 130 -8.26 3.00 -8.25
CA ARG A 130 -7.43 1.93 -7.73
C ARG A 130 -7.24 0.76 -8.71
N VAL A 131 -8.27 0.39 -9.46
CA VAL A 131 -8.14 -0.66 -10.50
C VAL A 131 -7.23 -0.19 -11.62
N ARG A 132 -7.38 1.07 -12.07
CA ARG A 132 -6.53 1.66 -13.11
C ARG A 132 -5.06 1.75 -12.68
N MET A 133 -4.82 2.20 -11.44
CA MET A 133 -3.47 2.29 -10.83
C MET A 133 -2.82 0.89 -10.71
N GLU A 134 -3.54 -0.09 -10.15
CA GLU A 134 -3.03 -1.46 -10.05
C GLU A 134 -2.72 -2.07 -11.42
N ALA A 135 -3.52 -1.80 -12.44
CA ALA A 135 -3.25 -2.27 -13.79
C ALA A 135 -1.92 -1.77 -14.34
N VAL A 136 -1.60 -0.49 -14.11
CA VAL A 136 -0.30 0.07 -14.51
C VAL A 136 0.83 -0.54 -13.69
N SER A 137 0.69 -0.62 -12.37
CA SER A 137 1.71 -1.12 -11.46
C SER A 137 2.02 -2.61 -11.65
N ARG A 138 1.03 -3.40 -12.10
CA ARG A 138 1.18 -4.85 -12.36
C ARG A 138 1.63 -5.18 -13.77
N LEU A 139 1.72 -4.19 -14.66
CA LEU A 139 2.17 -4.43 -16.03
C LEU A 139 3.61 -4.94 -16.04
N PRO A 140 3.88 -6.12 -16.65
CA PRO A 140 5.25 -6.64 -16.73
C PRO A 140 6.17 -5.66 -17.49
N ARG A 141 7.33 -5.36 -16.92
CA ARG A 141 8.30 -4.41 -17.51
C ARG A 141 8.63 -4.68 -18.98
N PRO A 142 8.83 -5.94 -19.44
CA PRO A 142 9.08 -6.23 -20.88
C PRO A 142 7.93 -5.84 -21.80
N LEU A 143 6.71 -5.67 -21.29
CA LEU A 143 5.52 -5.33 -22.08
C LEU A 143 5.22 -3.83 -22.08
N VAL A 144 5.90 -3.03 -21.26
CA VAL A 144 5.76 -1.58 -21.21
C VAL A 144 5.96 -0.93 -22.59
N PRO A 145 7.00 -1.25 -23.39
CA PRO A 145 7.19 -0.63 -24.70
C PRO A 145 6.01 -0.81 -25.66
N ARG A 146 5.36 -1.97 -25.62
CA ARG A 146 4.17 -2.25 -26.44
C ARG A 146 2.91 -1.54 -25.95
N SER A 147 2.91 -1.16 -24.66
CA SER A 147 1.77 -0.55 -23.97
C SER A 147 1.89 0.98 -23.88
N LEU A 148 2.95 1.58 -24.42
CA LEU A 148 3.19 3.03 -24.32
C LEU A 148 2.00 3.88 -24.76
N PRO A 149 1.23 3.58 -25.84
CA PRO A 149 0.05 4.37 -26.20
C PRO A 149 -1.02 4.40 -25.10
N LEU A 150 -1.24 3.27 -24.40
CA LEU A 150 -2.18 3.16 -23.28
C LEU A 150 -1.65 3.91 -22.05
N LEU A 151 -0.37 3.73 -21.73
CA LEU A 151 0.29 4.41 -20.62
C LEU A 151 0.40 5.92 -20.81
N THR A 152 0.59 6.39 -22.04
CA THR A 152 0.56 7.83 -22.36
C THR A 152 -0.82 8.44 -22.04
N ARG A 153 -1.91 7.70 -22.26
CA ARG A 153 -3.25 8.14 -21.81
C ARG A 153 -3.36 8.15 -20.29
N ALA A 154 -2.79 7.15 -19.61
CA ALA A 154 -2.80 7.06 -18.13
C ALA A 154 -2.00 8.20 -17.46
N LEU A 155 -0.98 8.76 -18.12
CA LEU A 155 -0.29 9.98 -17.65
C LEU A 155 -1.21 11.23 -17.57
N ALA A 156 -2.33 11.22 -18.27
CA ALA A 156 -3.36 12.27 -18.22
C ALA A 156 -4.60 11.88 -17.42
N ASP A 157 -4.54 10.81 -16.64
CA ASP A 157 -5.65 10.34 -15.79
C ASP A 157 -6.06 11.45 -14.79
N LEU A 158 -7.35 11.50 -14.45
CA LEU A 158 -7.86 12.45 -13.47
C LEU A 158 -7.29 12.17 -12.06
N ASP A 159 -6.99 10.92 -11.76
CA ASP A 159 -6.48 10.47 -10.47
C ASP A 159 -4.95 10.55 -10.39
N GLY A 160 -4.44 11.13 -9.28
CA GLY A 160 -3.00 11.34 -9.06
C GLY A 160 -2.21 10.04 -8.95
N ALA A 161 -2.75 9.01 -8.30
CA ALA A 161 -2.07 7.73 -8.14
C ALA A 161 -1.91 6.99 -9.47
N VAL A 162 -2.91 7.06 -10.35
CA VAL A 162 -2.83 6.51 -11.72
C VAL A 162 -1.74 7.23 -12.52
N ARG A 163 -1.69 8.57 -12.44
CA ARG A 163 -0.62 9.35 -13.09
C ARG A 163 0.76 8.99 -12.55
N ALA A 164 0.89 8.83 -11.22
CA ALA A 164 2.16 8.48 -10.56
C ALA A 164 2.65 7.10 -11.01
N ALA A 165 1.78 6.09 -11.02
CA ALA A 165 2.10 4.76 -11.51
C ALA A 165 2.52 4.77 -12.99
N ALA A 166 1.80 5.52 -13.84
CA ALA A 166 2.13 5.65 -15.26
C ALA A 166 3.47 6.40 -15.47
N LEU A 167 3.75 7.40 -14.65
CA LEU A 167 4.99 8.16 -14.68
C LEU A 167 6.20 7.26 -14.37
N ASP A 168 6.13 6.47 -13.30
CA ASP A 168 7.18 5.52 -12.94
C ASP A 168 7.39 4.45 -14.03
N ALA A 169 6.31 3.84 -14.50
CA ALA A 169 6.37 2.79 -15.52
C ALA A 169 6.98 3.29 -16.85
N THR A 170 6.74 4.54 -17.22
CA THR A 170 7.17 5.11 -18.51
C THR A 170 8.48 5.90 -18.44
N ALA A 171 9.02 6.18 -17.25
CA ALA A 171 10.25 6.97 -17.08
C ALA A 171 11.42 6.49 -17.98
N PRO A 172 11.72 5.18 -18.13
CA PRO A 172 12.81 4.72 -19.00
C PRO A 172 12.64 5.08 -20.48
N PHE A 173 11.44 5.44 -20.92
CA PHE A 173 11.08 5.69 -22.32
C PHE A 173 10.72 7.16 -22.60
N ALA A 174 10.56 7.97 -21.57
CA ALA A 174 10.04 9.34 -21.69
C ALA A 174 11.09 10.37 -22.12
N ALA A 175 12.38 10.03 -22.06
CA ALA A 175 13.49 10.91 -22.43
C ALA A 175 14.62 10.14 -23.12
N GLY A 176 15.43 10.84 -23.91
CA GLY A 176 16.58 10.26 -24.63
C GLY A 176 16.39 10.30 -26.16
N THR A 177 17.41 9.80 -26.88
CA THR A 177 17.40 9.75 -28.36
C THR A 177 16.32 8.79 -28.84
N GLY A 178 15.34 9.30 -29.61
CA GLY A 178 14.24 8.49 -30.17
C GLY A 178 13.00 8.39 -29.28
N SER A 179 12.90 9.11 -28.15
CA SER A 179 11.67 9.19 -27.38
C SER A 179 10.54 9.85 -28.18
N ASP A 180 9.32 9.31 -28.04
CA ASP A 180 8.12 9.89 -28.62
C ASP A 180 7.83 11.27 -27.96
N ALA A 181 7.73 12.33 -28.77
CA ALA A 181 7.46 13.68 -28.29
C ALA A 181 6.13 13.80 -27.50
N ARG A 182 5.12 12.98 -27.85
CA ARG A 182 3.83 12.96 -27.14
C ARG A 182 3.99 12.35 -25.76
N LEU A 183 4.74 11.23 -25.67
CA LEU A 183 5.06 10.62 -24.38
C LEU A 183 5.86 11.58 -23.50
N ALA A 184 6.91 12.21 -24.04
CA ALA A 184 7.74 13.15 -23.29
C ALA A 184 6.93 14.36 -22.78
N ALA A 185 6.04 14.92 -23.58
CA ALA A 185 5.16 16.02 -23.17
C ALA A 185 4.14 15.61 -22.11
N ALA A 186 3.49 14.45 -22.28
CA ALA A 186 2.54 13.92 -21.29
C ALA A 186 3.24 13.59 -19.97
N TRP A 187 4.42 12.99 -20.03
CA TRP A 187 5.24 12.68 -18.87
C TRP A 187 5.60 13.95 -18.08
N ARG A 188 6.06 14.98 -18.78
CA ARG A 188 6.41 16.26 -18.16
C ARG A 188 5.20 16.92 -17.49
N ALA A 189 4.05 16.93 -18.16
CA ALA A 189 2.83 17.49 -17.60
C ALA A 189 2.38 16.73 -16.33
N ALA A 190 2.44 15.39 -16.34
CA ALA A 190 2.14 14.57 -15.18
C ALA A 190 3.10 14.85 -14.03
N PHE A 191 4.41 14.93 -14.29
CA PHE A 191 5.43 15.27 -13.30
C PHE A 191 5.14 16.60 -12.61
N ASP A 192 4.94 17.68 -13.39
CA ASP A 192 4.69 19.00 -12.85
C ASP A 192 3.39 19.04 -12.02
N ALA A 193 2.33 18.36 -12.47
CA ALA A 193 1.06 18.26 -11.75
C ALA A 193 1.18 17.49 -10.42
N LEU A 194 1.94 16.39 -10.39
CA LEU A 194 2.14 15.59 -9.17
C LEU A 194 3.00 16.32 -8.16
N VAL A 195 4.08 16.98 -8.59
CA VAL A 195 4.94 17.77 -7.69
C VAL A 195 4.19 18.97 -7.10
N ALA A 196 3.19 19.52 -7.82
CA ALA A 196 2.37 20.63 -7.36
C ALA A 196 1.10 20.21 -6.61
N SER A 197 0.85 18.92 -6.43
CA SER A 197 -0.42 18.41 -5.87
C SER A 197 -0.62 18.72 -4.38
N GLY A 198 0.46 18.93 -3.62
CA GLY A 198 0.43 18.99 -2.16
C GLY A 198 0.30 17.62 -1.48
N GLU A 199 0.26 16.54 -2.26
CA GLU A 199 0.24 15.16 -1.75
C GLU A 199 1.66 14.61 -1.70
N ALA A 200 2.19 14.41 -0.47
CA ALA A 200 3.59 14.07 -0.22
C ALA A 200 4.06 12.82 -0.98
N ASP A 201 3.28 11.74 -0.94
CA ASP A 201 3.62 10.47 -1.60
C ASP A 201 3.64 10.57 -3.13
N LEU A 202 2.71 11.31 -3.70
CA LEU A 202 2.64 11.53 -5.14
C LEU A 202 3.81 12.40 -5.62
N ALA A 203 4.14 13.46 -4.88
CA ALA A 203 5.29 14.30 -5.19
C ALA A 203 6.61 13.52 -5.07
N ALA A 204 6.77 12.69 -4.02
CA ALA A 204 7.93 11.83 -3.84
C ALA A 204 8.08 10.85 -5.01
N THR A 205 7.00 10.16 -5.40
CA THR A 205 7.00 9.24 -6.54
C THR A 205 7.41 9.95 -7.85
N ALA A 206 6.90 11.16 -8.08
CA ALA A 206 7.25 11.94 -9.27
C ALA A 206 8.75 12.30 -9.31
N LEU A 207 9.33 12.71 -8.16
CA LEU A 207 10.76 13.04 -8.06
C LEU A 207 11.64 11.80 -8.27
N ASP A 208 11.26 10.63 -7.73
CA ASP A 208 11.97 9.38 -7.94
C ASP A 208 11.92 8.93 -9.40
N ALA A 209 10.77 9.06 -10.05
CA ALA A 209 10.64 8.78 -11.47
C ALA A 209 11.53 9.73 -12.32
N ALA A 210 11.64 11.01 -11.95
CA ALA A 210 12.55 11.94 -12.60
C ALA A 210 14.02 11.52 -12.45
N ALA A 211 14.41 11.01 -11.27
CA ALA A 211 15.76 10.49 -11.03
C ALA A 211 16.07 9.24 -11.87
N SER A 212 15.05 8.55 -12.38
CA SER A 212 15.16 7.34 -13.20
C SER A 212 15.16 7.62 -14.71
N LEU A 213 14.98 8.88 -15.13
CA LEU A 213 15.00 9.26 -16.54
C LEU A 213 16.40 9.03 -17.15
N PRO A 214 16.49 8.51 -18.38
CA PRO A 214 17.76 8.34 -19.11
C PRO A 214 18.48 9.67 -19.38
N ALA A 215 17.72 10.77 -19.54
CA ALA A 215 18.23 12.11 -19.75
C ALA A 215 17.25 13.16 -19.19
N GLY A 216 17.76 14.32 -18.81
CA GLY A 216 16.94 15.44 -18.32
C GLY A 216 16.47 15.32 -16.87
N GLY A 217 16.68 14.18 -16.20
CA GLY A 217 16.27 13.98 -14.80
C GLY A 217 16.99 14.88 -13.83
N ARG A 218 18.31 15.08 -14.05
CA ARG A 218 19.12 16.01 -13.25
C ARG A 218 18.57 17.44 -13.29
N GLU A 219 18.22 17.92 -14.49
CA GLU A 219 17.69 19.27 -14.70
C GLU A 219 16.32 19.45 -14.04
N LEU A 220 15.47 18.43 -14.12
CA LEU A 220 14.17 18.44 -13.45
C LEU A 220 14.30 18.54 -11.93
N LEU A 221 15.17 17.74 -11.35
CA LEU A 221 15.45 17.77 -9.91
C LEU A 221 16.14 19.08 -9.50
N ALA A 222 17.08 19.58 -10.30
CA ALA A 222 17.76 20.85 -10.04
C ALA A 222 16.75 22.03 -10.01
N ALA A 223 15.72 22.01 -10.85
CA ALA A 223 14.67 23.01 -10.84
C ALA A 223 13.77 22.95 -9.57
N LYS A 224 13.82 21.85 -8.82
CA LYS A 224 13.05 21.66 -7.57
C LYS A 224 13.89 21.76 -6.30
N ARG A 225 15.23 21.94 -6.42
CA ARG A 225 16.16 22.01 -5.27
C ARG A 225 15.89 23.16 -4.30
N ASP A 226 15.18 24.20 -4.76
CA ASP A 226 14.83 25.39 -4.00
C ASP A 226 13.30 25.60 -3.94
N ALA A 227 12.54 24.49 -4.07
CA ALA A 227 11.08 24.51 -3.96
C ALA A 227 10.63 25.06 -2.59
N ALA A 228 9.51 25.74 -2.56
CA ALA A 228 8.91 26.26 -1.33
C ALA A 228 8.45 25.11 -0.40
N ASP A 229 7.94 24.04 -0.99
CA ASP A 229 7.57 22.83 -0.28
C ASP A 229 8.85 22.10 0.21
N ASP A 230 8.89 21.85 1.52
CA ASP A 230 10.06 21.30 2.21
C ASP A 230 10.36 19.86 1.76
N LEU A 231 9.32 19.03 1.59
CA LEU A 231 9.47 17.64 1.17
C LEU A 231 10.00 17.57 -0.27
N VAL A 232 9.42 18.33 -1.18
CA VAL A 232 9.86 18.41 -2.57
C VAL A 232 11.32 18.88 -2.65
N ARG A 233 11.68 19.92 -1.90
CA ARG A 233 13.02 20.47 -1.84
C ARG A 233 14.05 19.45 -1.32
N GLU A 234 13.79 18.85 -0.17
CA GLU A 234 14.72 17.90 0.45
C GLU A 234 14.84 16.61 -0.37
N ARG A 235 13.74 16.10 -0.92
CA ARG A 235 13.79 14.95 -1.81
C ARG A 235 14.59 15.21 -3.07
N ALA A 236 14.37 16.37 -3.73
CA ALA A 236 15.11 16.74 -4.92
C ALA A 236 16.63 16.87 -4.64
N ARG A 237 17.01 17.53 -3.54
CA ARG A 237 18.42 17.65 -3.11
C ARG A 237 19.06 16.30 -2.81
N ARG A 238 18.37 15.42 -2.10
CA ARG A 238 18.83 14.06 -1.80
C ARG A 238 19.07 13.27 -3.09
N LEU A 239 18.10 13.23 -4.00
CA LEU A 239 18.22 12.53 -5.28
C LEU A 239 19.33 13.08 -6.15
N LEU A 240 19.55 14.40 -6.16
CA LEU A 240 20.69 15.04 -6.84
C LEU A 240 22.03 14.55 -6.30
N ARG A 241 22.17 14.40 -4.98
CA ARG A 241 23.40 13.85 -4.36
C ARG A 241 23.55 12.37 -4.69
N GLU A 242 22.55 11.57 -4.43
CA GLU A 242 22.61 10.10 -4.49
C GLU A 242 22.75 9.57 -5.92
N ARG A 243 22.02 10.18 -6.87
CA ARG A 243 21.96 9.69 -8.25
C ARG A 243 22.90 10.40 -9.21
N PHE A 244 23.23 11.67 -8.94
CA PHE A 244 23.99 12.49 -9.88
C PHE A 244 25.29 13.06 -9.28
N GLY A 245 25.61 12.76 -8.03
CA GLY A 245 26.83 13.23 -7.36
C GLY A 245 26.91 14.75 -7.26
N VAL A 246 25.78 15.44 -7.32
CA VAL A 246 25.74 16.91 -7.18
C VAL A 246 25.88 17.23 -5.69
N ASP A 247 27.05 17.72 -5.30
CA ASP A 247 27.26 18.18 -3.94
C ASP A 247 26.55 19.52 -3.74
N SER A 248 25.37 19.46 -3.11
CA SER A 248 24.68 20.67 -2.67
C SER A 248 25.17 21.01 -1.26
N THR A 249 26.40 21.55 -1.18
CA THR A 249 27.02 22.04 0.06
C THR A 249 26.39 23.34 0.58
N ASP A 250 25.36 23.82 -0.06
CA ASP A 250 24.52 24.85 0.52
C ASP A 250 23.86 24.24 1.77
N PRO A 251 24.23 24.71 2.99
CA PRO A 251 23.48 24.29 4.16
C PRO A 251 22.06 24.73 3.88
N SER A 252 21.19 23.76 3.57
CA SER A 252 19.78 23.97 3.77
C SER A 252 19.66 24.68 5.10
N PRO A 253 19.04 25.88 5.18
CA PRO A 253 18.66 26.37 6.48
C PRO A 253 17.94 25.17 7.07
N ALA A 254 18.52 24.59 8.12
CA ALA A 254 17.91 23.44 8.76
C ALA A 254 16.45 23.81 8.79
N VAL A 255 15.60 22.99 8.11
CA VAL A 255 14.19 23.21 8.22
C VAL A 255 14.02 23.13 9.72
N ALA A 256 14.16 24.30 10.34
CA ALA A 256 13.59 24.49 11.62
C ALA A 256 12.12 24.23 11.33
N THR A 257 11.74 22.93 11.44
CA THR A 257 10.41 22.65 11.88
C THR A 257 10.32 23.53 13.09
N ARG A 258 9.85 24.77 12.91
CA ARG A 258 9.52 25.65 14.00
C ARG A 258 8.26 25.01 14.60
N LEU A 259 8.51 23.88 15.28
CA LEU A 259 7.61 23.46 16.33
C LEU A 259 7.51 24.71 17.19
N ALA A 260 6.33 25.32 17.21
CA ALA A 260 6.10 26.40 18.13
C ALA A 260 6.52 25.89 19.51
N ALA A 261 7.04 26.75 20.39
CA ALA A 261 7.45 26.32 21.74
C ALA A 261 6.33 25.50 22.44
N ALA A 262 5.07 25.80 22.13
CA ALA A 262 3.89 25.06 22.59
C ALA A 262 3.85 23.62 22.04
N ASP A 263 4.29 23.38 20.81
CA ASP A 263 4.30 22.04 20.21
C ASP A 263 5.43 21.20 20.79
N THR A 264 6.60 21.81 21.01
CA THR A 264 7.73 21.15 21.70
C THR A 264 7.35 20.74 23.11
N LEU A 265 6.65 21.62 23.84
CA LEU A 265 6.17 21.32 25.20
C LEU A 265 5.15 20.17 25.19
N ARG A 266 4.19 20.18 24.27
CA ARG A 266 3.23 19.08 24.08
C ARG A 266 3.91 17.73 23.80
N LEU A 267 4.94 17.71 22.96
CA LEU A 267 5.69 16.49 22.67
C LEU A 267 6.43 15.99 23.91
N ALA A 268 7.02 16.87 24.71
CA ALA A 268 7.67 16.51 25.95
C ALA A 268 6.64 15.97 26.98
N GLU A 269 5.51 16.65 27.16
CA GLU A 269 4.41 16.18 28.01
C GLU A 269 3.87 14.82 27.53
N ARG A 270 3.78 14.61 26.22
CA ARG A 270 3.38 13.34 25.64
C ARG A 270 4.38 12.23 25.95
N ALA A 271 5.68 12.50 25.83
CA ALA A 271 6.75 11.53 26.08
C ALA A 271 6.86 11.14 27.57
N GLU A 272 6.60 12.08 28.48
CA GLU A 272 6.68 11.87 29.93
C GLU A 272 5.31 11.46 30.55
N GLY A 273 4.23 11.51 29.76
CA GLY A 273 2.87 11.22 30.18
C GLY A 273 2.58 9.71 30.37
N PRO A 274 1.37 9.39 30.83
CA PRO A 274 0.92 8.02 30.93
C PRO A 274 0.87 7.34 29.53
N PRO A 275 0.96 6.01 29.47
CA PRO A 275 0.83 5.27 28.22
C PRO A 275 -0.45 5.61 27.47
N VAL A 276 -0.33 5.90 26.18
CA VAL A 276 -1.48 6.19 25.33
C VAL A 276 -2.04 4.88 24.81
N ARG A 277 -3.32 4.62 25.09
CA ARG A 277 -4.02 3.43 24.61
C ARG A 277 -5.07 3.80 23.58
N VAL A 278 -5.21 2.94 22.58
CA VAL A 278 -6.21 3.11 21.52
C VAL A 278 -6.99 1.81 21.32
N VAL A 279 -8.27 1.95 20.97
CA VAL A 279 -9.12 0.88 20.50
C VAL A 279 -9.35 1.08 19.02
N VAL A 280 -9.03 0.06 18.23
CA VAL A 280 -9.20 0.03 16.78
C VAL A 280 -10.35 -0.91 16.47
N GLU A 281 -11.42 -0.40 15.89
CA GLU A 281 -12.58 -1.17 15.47
C GLU A 281 -12.50 -1.44 13.97
N THR A 282 -12.65 -2.69 13.59
CA THR A 282 -12.66 -3.14 12.20
C THR A 282 -13.93 -3.91 11.88
N SER A 283 -14.21 -4.16 10.59
CA SER A 283 -15.30 -5.07 10.16
C SER A 283 -15.13 -6.51 10.64
N ARG A 284 -13.96 -6.89 11.22
CA ARG A 284 -13.67 -8.23 11.76
C ARG A 284 -13.63 -8.29 13.28
N GLY A 285 -13.90 -7.17 13.96
CA GLY A 285 -13.84 -7.03 15.41
C GLY A 285 -12.88 -5.93 15.84
N SER A 286 -12.58 -5.87 17.13
CA SER A 286 -11.75 -4.81 17.71
C SER A 286 -10.45 -5.36 18.27
N PHE A 287 -9.39 -4.54 18.26
CA PHE A 287 -8.16 -4.80 18.96
C PHE A 287 -7.70 -3.54 19.72
N GLU A 288 -6.88 -3.72 20.73
CA GLU A 288 -6.31 -2.64 21.53
C GLU A 288 -4.81 -2.53 21.28
N ALA A 289 -4.30 -1.31 21.30
CA ALA A 289 -2.87 -1.06 21.20
C ALA A 289 -2.43 0.01 22.21
N GLU A 290 -1.19 -0.14 22.66
CA GLU A 290 -0.47 0.85 23.46
C GLU A 290 0.55 1.55 22.57
N LEU A 291 0.60 2.89 22.64
CA LEU A 291 1.48 3.71 21.81
C LEU A 291 2.70 4.15 22.63
N PHE A 292 3.87 4.12 22.02
CA PHE A 292 5.18 4.40 22.63
C PHE A 292 5.54 5.87 22.46
N ALA A 293 4.92 6.72 23.26
CA ALA A 293 5.13 8.17 23.19
C ALA A 293 6.55 8.61 23.63
N ASP A 294 7.22 7.79 24.44
CA ASP A 294 8.61 7.99 24.85
C ASP A 294 9.62 7.69 23.73
N ALA A 295 9.27 6.74 22.85
CA ALA A 295 10.12 6.31 21.74
C ALA A 295 9.84 7.06 20.42
N ALA A 296 8.61 7.56 20.22
CA ALA A 296 8.16 8.22 19.00
C ALA A 296 7.09 9.31 19.31
N PRO A 297 7.42 10.36 20.08
CA PRO A 297 6.45 11.33 20.55
C PRO A 297 5.72 12.08 19.43
N MET A 298 6.38 12.47 18.36
CA MET A 298 5.79 13.18 17.23
C MET A 298 4.84 12.28 16.44
N THR A 299 5.24 11.03 16.20
CA THR A 299 4.42 10.02 15.53
C THR A 299 3.16 9.71 16.32
N VAL A 300 3.29 9.52 17.63
CA VAL A 300 2.15 9.28 18.53
C VAL A 300 1.22 10.49 18.58
N GLU A 301 1.75 11.71 18.69
CA GLU A 301 0.92 12.93 18.70
C GLU A 301 0.17 13.12 17.40
N SER A 302 0.81 12.90 16.25
CA SER A 302 0.17 12.93 14.93
C SER A 302 -0.94 11.88 14.84
N PHE A 303 -0.66 10.64 15.21
CA PHE A 303 -1.64 9.55 15.19
C PHE A 303 -2.85 9.83 16.09
N VAL A 304 -2.62 10.27 17.32
CA VAL A 304 -3.67 10.63 18.29
C VAL A 304 -4.52 11.79 17.79
N SER A 305 -3.91 12.83 17.23
CA SER A 305 -4.62 13.97 16.65
C SER A 305 -5.54 13.55 15.49
N LEU A 306 -5.05 12.71 14.60
CA LEU A 306 -5.84 12.14 13.49
C LEU A 306 -6.97 11.24 14.00
N ALA A 307 -6.71 10.40 15.01
CA ALA A 307 -7.73 9.55 15.63
C ALA A 307 -8.84 10.37 16.28
N ARG A 308 -8.49 11.41 17.04
CA ARG A 308 -9.46 12.32 17.66
C ARG A 308 -10.29 13.11 16.64
N ALA A 309 -9.69 13.44 15.50
CA ALA A 309 -10.39 14.09 14.39
C ALA A 309 -11.30 13.13 13.61
N GLY A 310 -11.31 11.82 13.92
CA GLY A 310 -12.06 10.81 13.18
C GLY A 310 -11.52 10.54 11.78
N PHE A 311 -10.25 10.91 11.52
CA PHE A 311 -9.63 10.79 10.20
C PHE A 311 -9.62 9.35 9.66
N PHE A 312 -9.48 8.38 10.56
CA PHE A 312 -9.42 6.98 10.22
C PHE A 312 -10.79 6.34 10.00
N ASP A 313 -11.87 7.00 10.41
CA ASP A 313 -13.21 6.41 10.45
C ASP A 313 -13.72 6.06 9.04
N GLY A 314 -14.07 4.79 8.87
CA GLY A 314 -14.59 4.27 7.60
C GLY A 314 -13.55 4.11 6.50
N THR A 315 -12.26 4.33 6.74
CA THR A 315 -11.20 4.07 5.77
C THR A 315 -11.04 2.57 5.48
N THR A 316 -10.27 2.23 4.47
CA THR A 316 -10.09 0.84 4.05
C THR A 316 -8.74 0.31 4.52
N ILE A 317 -8.72 -0.94 4.97
CA ILE A 317 -7.46 -1.67 5.13
C ILE A 317 -6.98 -2.05 3.73
N HIS A 318 -6.15 -1.21 3.15
CA HIS A 318 -5.82 -1.25 1.72
C HIS A 318 -4.77 -2.30 1.36
N ARG A 319 -3.99 -2.78 2.34
CA ARG A 319 -2.92 -3.75 2.10
C ARG A 319 -2.84 -4.76 3.24
N VAL A 320 -2.92 -6.05 2.89
CA VAL A 320 -2.67 -7.17 3.79
C VAL A 320 -1.70 -8.12 3.10
N VAL A 321 -0.52 -8.28 3.65
CA VAL A 321 0.48 -9.24 3.18
C VAL A 321 0.65 -10.30 4.25
N PRO A 322 0.24 -11.53 3.99
CA PRO A 322 0.34 -12.63 4.95
C PRO A 322 1.75 -12.81 5.48
N ASP A 323 1.89 -13.03 6.80
CA ASP A 323 3.15 -13.18 7.51
C ASP A 323 4.09 -11.96 7.42
N PHE A 324 3.58 -10.83 6.97
CA PHE A 324 4.30 -9.56 6.90
C PHE A 324 3.55 -8.48 7.68
N VAL A 325 2.60 -7.77 7.05
CA VAL A 325 1.88 -6.65 7.67
C VAL A 325 0.41 -6.56 7.28
N VAL A 326 -0.38 -5.94 8.17
CA VAL A 326 -1.69 -5.33 7.88
C VAL A 326 -1.50 -3.82 7.88
N GLN A 327 -1.78 -3.13 6.78
CA GLN A 327 -1.57 -1.69 6.62
C GLN A 327 -2.89 -0.95 6.38
N ALA A 328 -3.08 0.15 7.09
CA ALA A 328 -4.28 0.98 7.10
C ALA A 328 -3.93 2.48 7.18
N GLY A 329 -4.94 3.34 7.34
CA GLY A 329 -4.76 4.78 7.57
C GLY A 329 -4.65 5.62 6.31
N ASP A 330 -4.88 5.03 5.14
CA ASP A 330 -4.97 5.74 3.87
C ASP A 330 -6.42 6.14 3.58
N PRO A 331 -6.75 7.45 3.51
CA PRO A 331 -8.09 7.93 3.21
C PRO A 331 -8.55 7.59 1.78
N ARG A 332 -7.63 7.37 0.85
CA ARG A 332 -7.93 6.98 -0.54
C ARG A 332 -8.13 5.47 -0.68
N GLY A 333 -7.51 4.67 0.19
CA GLY A 333 -7.56 3.21 0.17
C GLY A 333 -6.79 2.56 -0.99
N ASP A 334 -5.84 3.27 -1.60
CA ASP A 334 -5.01 2.78 -2.72
C ASP A 334 -3.49 2.75 -2.40
N GLY A 335 -3.11 3.21 -1.20
CA GLY A 335 -1.73 3.28 -0.73
C GLY A 335 -1.05 4.63 -0.96
N THR A 336 -1.73 5.61 -1.56
CA THR A 336 -1.13 6.89 -1.94
C THR A 336 -1.68 8.10 -1.18
N GLY A 337 -2.73 7.91 -0.36
CA GLY A 337 -3.34 8.99 0.40
C GLY A 337 -2.66 9.22 1.75
N GLY A 338 -2.82 10.45 2.25
CA GLY A 338 -2.25 10.90 3.52
C GLY A 338 -3.03 12.05 4.13
N PRO A 339 -2.55 12.64 5.23
CA PRO A 339 -3.24 13.69 5.99
C PRO A 339 -3.00 15.11 5.42
N GLY A 340 -2.29 15.23 4.29
CA GLY A 340 -1.90 16.51 3.71
C GLY A 340 -0.61 17.11 4.31
N TYR A 341 0.10 16.36 5.14
CA TYR A 341 1.42 16.71 5.68
C TYR A 341 2.27 15.46 5.86
N ALA A 342 3.57 15.64 6.08
CA ALA A 342 4.50 14.58 6.46
C ALA A 342 5.19 14.91 7.78
N ILE A 343 5.57 13.85 8.52
CA ILE A 343 6.36 13.92 9.75
C ILE A 343 7.71 13.25 9.55
N ARG A 344 8.70 13.67 10.34
CA ARG A 344 10.03 13.06 10.38
C ARG A 344 9.97 11.64 10.94
N ASP A 345 10.91 10.83 10.49
CA ASP A 345 11.15 9.52 11.06
C ASP A 345 11.73 9.64 12.48
N GLU A 346 11.16 8.87 13.41
CA GLU A 346 11.65 8.72 14.78
C GLU A 346 12.22 7.30 14.95
N LEU A 347 13.33 7.04 14.23
CA LEU A 347 13.97 5.72 14.21
C LEU A 347 14.45 5.36 15.61
N ASN A 348 14.02 4.20 16.09
CA ASN A 348 14.35 3.70 17.43
C ASN A 348 14.79 2.23 17.37
N PRO A 349 15.46 1.71 18.43
CA PRO A 349 16.01 0.35 18.41
C PRO A 349 14.98 -0.75 18.73
N ILE A 350 13.70 -0.42 18.83
CA ILE A 350 12.65 -1.39 19.14
C ILE A 350 12.46 -2.33 17.94
N PRO A 351 12.60 -3.67 18.13
CA PRO A 351 12.53 -4.60 17.01
C PRO A 351 11.08 -4.81 16.53
N TYR A 352 10.91 -4.98 15.23
CA TYR A 352 9.63 -5.37 14.64
C TYR A 352 9.32 -6.84 14.89
N VAL A 353 8.70 -7.12 16.01
CA VAL A 353 8.10 -8.44 16.32
C VAL A 353 6.59 -8.40 16.02
N ARG A 354 5.94 -9.56 16.05
CA ARG A 354 4.49 -9.66 15.88
C ARG A 354 3.75 -8.73 16.83
N GLY A 355 2.79 -7.98 16.31
CA GLY A 355 1.97 -7.01 17.02
C GLY A 355 2.54 -5.60 17.08
N ARG A 356 3.77 -5.34 16.60
CA ARG A 356 4.33 -3.98 16.58
C ARG A 356 3.62 -3.11 15.55
N LEU A 357 3.33 -1.86 15.97
CA LEU A 357 2.82 -0.80 15.09
C LEU A 357 3.98 -0.01 14.51
N GLY A 358 3.97 0.17 13.20
CA GLY A 358 4.96 0.95 12.48
C GLY A 358 4.35 2.01 11.59
N MET A 359 5.06 3.14 11.41
CA MET A 359 4.70 4.18 10.45
C MET A 359 5.08 3.74 9.04
N ALA A 360 4.13 3.77 8.10
CA ALA A 360 4.41 3.48 6.71
C ALA A 360 5.04 4.70 6.03
N LEU A 361 6.03 4.46 5.17
CA LEU A 361 6.82 5.50 4.52
C LEU A 361 6.91 5.25 3.01
N SER A 362 6.95 6.32 2.23
CA SER A 362 7.33 6.34 0.81
C SER A 362 8.78 6.81 0.61
N GLY A 363 9.59 6.62 1.61
CA GLY A 363 10.98 7.04 1.76
C GLY A 363 11.20 7.78 3.07
N PRO A 364 12.45 8.19 3.42
CA PRO A 364 12.72 8.88 4.66
C PRO A 364 11.92 10.16 4.82
N ASP A 365 11.45 10.42 6.05
CA ASP A 365 10.71 11.63 6.45
C ASP A 365 9.38 11.85 5.68
N THR A 366 8.71 10.76 5.30
CA THR A 366 7.41 10.82 4.60
C THR A 366 6.26 10.22 5.43
N GLY A 367 6.47 10.02 6.72
CA GLY A 367 5.41 9.56 7.63
C GLY A 367 4.18 10.47 7.58
N GLY A 368 2.99 9.89 7.46
CA GLY A 368 1.73 10.62 7.36
C GLY A 368 0.66 10.01 8.25
N SER A 369 -0.41 9.51 7.62
CA SER A 369 -1.48 8.81 8.33
C SER A 369 -1.43 7.29 8.18
N GLN A 370 -0.62 6.76 7.26
CA GLN A 370 -0.57 5.32 7.01
C GLN A 370 0.30 4.62 8.05
N TRP A 371 -0.22 3.55 8.60
CA TRP A 371 0.43 2.73 9.63
C TRP A 371 0.18 1.25 9.37
N PHE A 372 1.01 0.40 9.96
CA PHE A 372 0.87 -1.04 9.82
C PHE A 372 1.06 -1.78 11.16
N VAL A 373 0.49 -2.98 11.24
CA VAL A 373 0.75 -3.96 12.31
C VAL A 373 1.55 -5.11 11.72
N ALA A 374 2.68 -5.44 12.33
CA ALA A 374 3.51 -6.57 11.93
C ALA A 374 2.85 -7.91 12.33
N LEU A 375 2.72 -8.84 11.39
CA LEU A 375 2.14 -10.16 11.61
C LEU A 375 3.16 -11.20 12.09
N SER A 376 4.45 -10.93 11.91
CA SER A 376 5.56 -11.75 12.35
C SER A 376 6.82 -10.92 12.54
N ARG A 377 7.95 -11.53 12.91
CA ARG A 377 9.26 -10.86 13.03
C ARG A 377 9.74 -10.35 11.66
N GLN A 378 10.07 -9.05 11.58
CA GLN A 378 10.49 -8.38 10.34
C GLN A 378 11.86 -7.67 10.51
N PRO A 379 12.97 -8.40 10.52
CA PRO A 379 14.30 -7.82 10.82
C PRO A 379 14.73 -6.70 9.86
N HIS A 380 14.24 -6.73 8.62
CA HIS A 380 14.59 -5.73 7.61
C HIS A 380 13.91 -4.37 7.81
N LEU A 381 12.91 -4.30 8.71
CA LEU A 381 12.26 -3.05 9.10
C LEU A 381 12.92 -2.40 10.32
N ASP A 382 13.76 -3.14 11.07
CA ASP A 382 14.40 -2.64 12.30
C ASP A 382 15.27 -1.41 11.97
N ALA A 383 15.11 -0.37 12.76
CA ALA A 383 15.82 0.92 12.62
C ALA A 383 15.68 1.58 11.21
N ALA A 384 14.79 1.08 10.35
CA ALA A 384 14.47 1.64 9.05
C ALA A 384 13.08 2.30 9.01
N TYR A 385 12.20 1.91 9.94
CA TYR A 385 10.85 2.46 10.11
C TYR A 385 10.61 2.76 11.58
N THR A 386 9.85 3.82 11.87
CA THR A 386 9.46 4.20 13.23
C THR A 386 8.53 3.15 13.84
N VAL A 387 8.95 2.50 14.92
CA VAL A 387 8.05 1.71 15.78
C VAL A 387 7.41 2.67 16.77
N PHE A 388 6.08 2.75 16.81
CA PHE A 388 5.38 3.69 17.68
C PHE A 388 4.30 3.07 18.58
N GLY A 389 4.22 1.72 18.63
CA GLY A 389 3.27 1.03 19.50
C GLY A 389 3.26 -0.47 19.34
N GLU A 390 2.38 -1.11 20.12
CA GLU A 390 2.11 -2.54 20.01
C GLU A 390 0.66 -2.89 20.30
N VAL A 391 0.16 -3.96 19.68
CA VAL A 391 -1.15 -4.56 19.99
C VAL A 391 -1.06 -5.27 21.33
N THR A 392 -1.89 -4.86 22.28
CA THR A 392 -1.95 -5.41 23.63
C THR A 392 -3.06 -6.45 23.82
N ALA A 393 -4.13 -6.37 23.00
CA ALA A 393 -5.24 -7.32 22.99
C ALA A 393 -5.88 -7.40 21.60
N GLY A 394 -6.46 -8.56 21.26
CA GLY A 394 -7.19 -8.73 19.99
C GLY A 394 -6.30 -9.01 18.77
N MET A 395 -5.07 -9.51 18.95
CA MET A 395 -4.20 -9.85 17.84
C MET A 395 -4.80 -10.94 16.91
N GLU A 396 -5.73 -11.76 17.42
CA GLU A 396 -6.52 -12.70 16.63
C GLU A 396 -7.52 -12.01 15.69
N VAL A 397 -7.93 -10.77 15.98
CA VAL A 397 -8.74 -9.94 15.07
C VAL A 397 -7.85 -9.48 13.92
N VAL A 398 -6.65 -8.98 14.20
CA VAL A 398 -5.66 -8.56 13.19
C VAL A 398 -5.34 -9.71 12.23
N ASP A 399 -5.24 -10.94 12.73
CA ASP A 399 -5.01 -12.14 11.89
C ASP A 399 -6.16 -12.44 10.91
N ARG A 400 -7.39 -12.08 11.27
CA ARG A 400 -8.57 -12.31 10.43
C ARG A 400 -8.87 -11.20 9.44
N VAL A 401 -8.21 -10.06 9.58
CA VAL A 401 -8.38 -8.93 8.65
C VAL A 401 -7.94 -9.33 7.25
N GLU A 402 -8.76 -8.99 6.29
CA GLU A 402 -8.47 -9.14 4.86
C GLU A 402 -8.32 -7.78 4.18
N GLN A 403 -7.63 -7.76 3.06
CA GLN A 403 -7.55 -6.55 2.23
C GLN A 403 -8.95 -6.13 1.78
N ASN A 404 -9.24 -4.85 1.88
CA ASN A 404 -10.52 -4.19 1.65
C ASN A 404 -11.52 -4.29 2.81
N ASP A 405 -11.17 -4.91 3.93
CA ASP A 405 -11.93 -4.75 5.17
C ASP A 405 -11.97 -3.29 5.61
N ARG A 406 -12.98 -2.92 6.39
CA ARG A 406 -13.16 -1.54 6.85
C ARG A 406 -12.50 -1.33 8.20
N LEU A 407 -11.79 -0.23 8.33
CA LEU A 407 -11.42 0.38 9.60
C LEU A 407 -12.60 1.25 10.02
N LEU A 408 -13.38 0.80 11.00
CA LEU A 408 -14.62 1.48 11.40
C LEU A 408 -14.33 2.70 12.25
N SER A 409 -13.40 2.59 13.20
CA SER A 409 -12.98 3.69 14.03
C SER A 409 -11.62 3.44 14.72
N VAL A 410 -10.94 4.52 15.10
CA VAL A 410 -9.82 4.52 16.03
C VAL A 410 -10.14 5.48 17.17
N ARG A 411 -10.20 4.97 18.39
CA ARG A 411 -10.55 5.78 19.59
C ARG A 411 -9.41 5.76 20.60
N VAL A 412 -9.01 6.93 21.03
CA VAL A 412 -8.04 7.10 22.12
C VAL A 412 -8.76 6.80 23.45
N ARG A 413 -8.22 5.85 24.23
CA ARG A 413 -8.65 5.67 25.62
C ARG A 413 -7.95 6.71 26.48
N GLU A 414 -8.72 7.58 27.05
CA GLU A 414 -8.26 8.44 28.14
C GLU A 414 -8.29 7.60 29.43
N GLU A 415 -7.16 7.45 30.10
CA GLU A 415 -7.19 6.93 31.46
C GLU A 415 -7.87 8.00 32.34
N PRO A 416 -8.84 7.63 33.20
CA PRO A 416 -9.41 8.56 34.12
C PRO A 416 -8.28 9.17 34.95
N GLY A 417 -8.29 10.50 35.08
CA GLY A 417 -7.32 11.22 35.90
C GLY A 417 -7.29 10.66 37.32
N PRO A 418 -6.22 10.87 38.09
CA PRO A 418 -6.14 10.38 39.46
C PRO A 418 -7.30 10.97 40.28
N GLY A 419 -8.34 10.15 40.54
CA GLY A 419 -9.55 10.53 41.27
C GLY A 419 -10.88 10.31 40.52
N GLU A 420 -10.89 9.93 39.26
CA GLU A 420 -12.11 9.58 38.52
C GLU A 420 -12.40 8.08 38.60
N ASP A 421 -13.62 7.73 39.04
CA ASP A 421 -14.10 6.33 39.16
C ASP A 421 -14.30 5.72 37.75
N PRO A 422 -13.56 4.68 37.36
CA PRO A 422 -13.70 4.04 36.06
C PRO A 422 -15.08 3.39 35.83
N SER A 423 -15.93 3.27 36.86
CA SER A 423 -17.27 2.69 36.78
C SER A 423 -18.38 3.68 36.41
N ALA A 424 -18.11 5.01 36.37
CA ALA A 424 -19.12 6.05 36.20
C ALA A 424 -19.55 6.29 34.72
N GLY A 425 -18.99 5.62 33.73
CA GLY A 425 -19.13 5.94 32.31
C GLY A 425 -19.99 5.02 31.46
N PHE A 426 -20.62 3.96 31.96
CA PHE A 426 -21.51 3.09 31.18
C PHE A 426 -22.96 3.23 31.61
N PRO A 427 -23.87 3.73 30.78
CA PRO A 427 -25.31 3.54 31.03
C PRO A 427 -25.60 2.04 30.92
N ARG A 428 -25.95 1.42 32.06
CA ARG A 428 -26.51 0.07 32.08
C ARG A 428 -27.77 0.07 31.23
N GLY A 429 -27.80 -0.89 30.31
CA GLY A 429 -28.85 -1.06 29.32
C GLY A 429 -30.24 -0.91 29.89
N VAL A 430 -31.09 -0.33 29.08
CA VAL A 430 -32.55 -0.42 29.22
C VAL A 430 -32.98 -1.73 28.56
N ASN A 431 -33.70 -2.53 29.35
CA ASN A 431 -34.34 -3.82 28.98
C ASN A 431 -35.08 -3.78 27.66
#